data_23970853de3bf081f62a76cfd73c5753
#
_entry.id   23970853de3bf081f62a76cfd73c5753
#
_cell.length_a   1.000
_cell.length_b   1.000
_cell.length_c   1.000
_cell.angle_alpha   90.00
_cell.angle_beta   90.00
_cell.angle_gamma   90.00
#
_symmetry.space_group_name_H-M   'P 1'
#
loop_
_entity.id
_entity.type
_entity.pdbx_description
1 polymer ?
#
loop_
_entity_poly.entity_id
_entity_poly.type
_entity_poly.pdbx_seq_one_letter_code
_entity_poly.pdbx_strand_id
1 'polypeptide(L)'
;MEKIKIEPGTVQETLVIPLYGRKQAMDRYPDIFMDHDCQEIFSHVSFQVSDQMSGKIGKIGSLMGATRQFDMASVCRTYLKDHPKACVVNLGCGLDTTFRQVDNGHARAYNLDFPDAIAARNELLGDRERETNIACDLNDLSWFEQIDFRPEDGIVFFASGVFYYFKTEDVKRLFSAMAERFPSGKLVFDATKKKGLKSMLKVWLKGFEMKDISVYFSVDDVAVLKGWSSHIASAQSNGYLEGYRPLDKRFGFITNMVFRHLDKSKMCQIIEIDFAKKG
;
A
#
# COMPACT_ATOMS: atom_id res chain seq x y z
N MET A 1 -4.23 -6.12 -29.92
CA MET A 1 -3.68 -7.17 -29.05
C MET A 1 -4.83 -7.85 -28.33
N GLU A 2 -4.78 -9.17 -28.20
CA GLU A 2 -5.75 -9.92 -27.39
C GLU A 2 -5.54 -9.54 -25.92
N LYS A 3 -6.64 -9.27 -25.20
CA LYS A 3 -6.54 -8.86 -23.79
C LYS A 3 -6.27 -10.08 -22.92
N ILE A 4 -5.41 -9.94 -21.93
CA ILE A 4 -5.15 -10.95 -20.91
C ILE A 4 -6.43 -11.10 -20.08
N LYS A 5 -7.02 -12.31 -20.11
CA LYS A 5 -8.23 -12.61 -19.34
C LYS A 5 -7.86 -12.94 -17.90
N ILE A 6 -8.40 -12.19 -16.95
CA ILE A 6 -8.23 -12.46 -15.52
C ILE A 6 -9.31 -13.46 -15.10
N GLU A 7 -8.89 -14.65 -14.69
CA GLU A 7 -9.81 -15.69 -14.24
C GLU A 7 -10.20 -15.48 -12.76
N PRO A 8 -11.49 -15.66 -12.40
CA PRO A 8 -11.95 -15.59 -11.02
C PRO A 8 -11.25 -16.62 -10.11
N GLY A 9 -10.98 -16.24 -8.86
CA GLY A 9 -10.33 -17.09 -7.85
C GLY A 9 -8.81 -17.23 -8.01
N THR A 10 -8.18 -16.43 -8.89
CA THR A 10 -6.73 -16.43 -9.10
C THR A 10 -6.04 -15.32 -8.33
N VAL A 11 -4.71 -15.42 -8.17
CA VAL A 11 -3.88 -14.35 -7.61
C VAL A 11 -4.02 -13.07 -8.43
N GLN A 12 -4.05 -13.20 -9.77
CA GLN A 12 -4.22 -12.04 -10.67
C GLN A 12 -5.53 -11.28 -10.37
N GLU A 13 -6.63 -11.97 -10.04
CA GLU A 13 -7.87 -11.30 -9.63
C GLU A 13 -7.64 -10.44 -8.38
N THR A 14 -6.97 -10.96 -7.37
CA THR A 14 -6.69 -10.19 -6.13
C THR A 14 -5.81 -8.97 -6.38
N LEU A 15 -4.92 -9.03 -7.36
CA LEU A 15 -4.07 -7.92 -7.77
C LEU A 15 -4.83 -6.85 -8.57
N VAL A 16 -5.80 -7.26 -9.38
CA VAL A 16 -6.57 -6.35 -10.26
C VAL A 16 -7.68 -5.61 -9.49
N ILE A 17 -8.23 -6.19 -8.42
CA ILE A 17 -9.29 -5.56 -7.62
C ILE A 17 -8.89 -4.16 -7.09
N PRO A 18 -7.75 -3.98 -6.39
CA PRO A 18 -7.31 -2.66 -5.95
C PRO A 18 -7.06 -1.68 -7.11
N LEU A 19 -6.52 -2.21 -8.20
CA LEU A 19 -6.27 -1.44 -9.42
C LEU A 19 -7.57 -0.93 -10.03
N TYR A 20 -8.60 -1.79 -10.12
CA TYR A 20 -9.94 -1.41 -10.59
C TYR A 20 -10.56 -0.30 -9.72
N GLY A 21 -10.40 -0.40 -8.39
CA GLY A 21 -10.84 0.65 -7.47
C GLY A 21 -10.18 2.00 -7.77
N ARG A 22 -8.87 2.01 -8.02
CA ARG A 22 -8.13 3.23 -8.41
C ARG A 22 -8.62 3.77 -9.75
N LYS A 23 -8.80 2.90 -10.75
CA LYS A 23 -9.35 3.31 -12.04
C LYS A 23 -10.73 3.98 -11.90
N GLN A 24 -11.65 3.41 -11.12
CA GLN A 24 -12.96 4.02 -10.86
C GLN A 24 -12.86 5.42 -10.22
N ALA A 25 -11.93 5.59 -9.26
CA ALA A 25 -11.73 6.88 -8.61
C ALA A 25 -11.15 7.90 -9.60
N MET A 26 -10.22 7.48 -10.43
CA MET A 26 -9.57 8.30 -11.46
C MET A 26 -10.55 8.70 -12.57
N ASP A 27 -11.36 7.78 -13.09
CA ASP A 27 -12.37 8.08 -14.10
C ASP A 27 -13.39 9.12 -13.60
N ARG A 28 -13.67 9.13 -12.29
CA ARG A 28 -14.62 10.03 -11.66
C ARG A 28 -14.02 11.36 -11.21
N TYR A 29 -12.74 11.36 -10.85
CA TYR A 29 -12.01 12.51 -10.30
C TYR A 29 -10.60 12.59 -10.90
N PRO A 30 -10.47 12.78 -12.23
CA PRO A 30 -9.19 12.69 -12.93
C PRO A 30 -8.17 13.75 -12.52
N ASP A 31 -8.63 14.88 -12.00
CA ASP A 31 -7.80 15.97 -11.48
C ASP A 31 -7.31 15.75 -10.04
N ILE A 32 -7.87 14.76 -9.34
CA ILE A 32 -7.46 14.38 -7.98
C ILE A 32 -6.59 13.13 -8.00
N PHE A 33 -7.02 12.12 -8.73
CA PHE A 33 -6.35 10.83 -8.82
C PHE A 33 -5.86 10.61 -10.24
N MET A 34 -4.55 10.61 -10.42
CA MET A 34 -3.93 10.37 -11.72
C MET A 34 -2.96 9.17 -11.59
N ASP A 35 -3.21 8.14 -12.38
CA ASP A 35 -2.39 6.94 -12.46
C ASP A 35 -2.44 6.42 -13.90
N HIS A 36 -1.49 6.90 -14.72
CA HIS A 36 -1.43 6.55 -16.14
C HIS A 36 -1.17 5.06 -16.35
N ASP A 37 -0.33 4.44 -15.52
CA ASP A 37 -0.04 3.02 -15.59
C ASP A 37 -1.28 2.17 -15.29
N CYS A 38 -2.13 2.60 -14.37
CA CYS A 38 -3.41 1.97 -14.12
C CYS A 38 -4.30 1.94 -15.37
N GLN A 39 -4.36 3.04 -16.13
CA GLN A 39 -5.10 3.08 -17.40
C GLN A 39 -4.49 2.13 -18.44
N GLU A 40 -3.17 2.12 -18.55
CA GLU A 40 -2.44 1.27 -19.48
C GLU A 40 -2.71 -0.22 -19.20
N ILE A 41 -2.59 -0.66 -17.94
CA ILE A 41 -2.90 -2.05 -17.56
C ILE A 41 -4.32 -2.43 -17.97
N PHE A 42 -5.33 -1.60 -17.67
CA PHE A 42 -6.72 -1.89 -18.06
C PHE A 42 -6.97 -1.91 -19.56
N SER A 43 -6.10 -1.31 -20.37
CA SER A 43 -6.16 -1.47 -21.82
C SER A 43 -5.78 -2.88 -22.28
N HIS A 44 -4.93 -3.59 -21.50
CA HIS A 44 -4.38 -4.90 -21.82
C HIS A 44 -5.07 -6.07 -21.10
N VAL A 45 -5.89 -5.82 -20.07
CA VAL A 45 -6.59 -6.87 -19.34
C VAL A 45 -8.09 -6.86 -19.63
N SER A 46 -8.71 -8.06 -19.60
CA SER A 46 -10.15 -8.25 -19.57
C SER A 46 -10.54 -8.79 -18.19
N PHE A 47 -11.30 -7.97 -17.43
CA PHE A 47 -11.69 -8.29 -16.06
C PHE A 47 -13.20 -8.17 -15.89
N GLN A 48 -13.84 -9.19 -15.32
CA GLN A 48 -15.26 -9.16 -15.00
C GLN A 48 -15.48 -8.46 -13.66
N VAL A 49 -16.19 -7.34 -13.73
CA VAL A 49 -16.54 -6.53 -12.54
C VAL A 49 -17.77 -7.10 -11.88
N SER A 50 -17.68 -7.50 -10.62
CA SER A 50 -18.85 -7.92 -9.85
C SER A 50 -19.81 -6.74 -9.58
N ASP A 51 -21.10 -7.03 -9.39
CA ASP A 51 -22.13 -6.02 -9.04
C ASP A 51 -21.77 -5.27 -7.75
N GLN A 52 -21.05 -5.91 -6.83
CA GLN A 52 -20.62 -5.29 -5.57
C GLN A 52 -19.53 -4.26 -5.80
N MET A 53 -18.58 -4.52 -6.71
CA MET A 53 -17.52 -3.57 -7.05
C MET A 53 -18.06 -2.35 -7.80
N SER A 54 -19.07 -2.53 -8.62
CA SER A 54 -19.74 -1.44 -9.35
C SER A 54 -20.74 -0.67 -8.50
N GLY A 55 -21.24 -1.26 -7.41
CA GLY A 55 -22.24 -0.70 -6.50
C GLY A 55 -21.72 0.46 -5.63
N LYS A 56 -22.62 0.99 -4.79
CA LYS A 56 -22.32 2.15 -3.91
C LYS A 56 -21.19 1.88 -2.92
N ILE A 57 -21.14 0.67 -2.36
CA ILE A 57 -20.08 0.25 -1.43
C ILE A 57 -18.73 0.16 -2.17
N GLY A 58 -18.71 -0.41 -3.36
CA GLY A 58 -17.52 -0.47 -4.20
C GLY A 58 -16.99 0.92 -4.54
N LYS A 59 -17.85 1.90 -4.83
CA LYS A 59 -17.45 3.30 -5.10
C LYS A 59 -16.77 3.97 -3.90
N ILE A 60 -17.25 3.71 -2.68
CA ILE A 60 -16.62 4.21 -1.45
C ILE A 60 -15.26 3.54 -1.26
N GLY A 61 -15.19 2.21 -1.42
CA GLY A 61 -13.95 1.45 -1.34
C GLY A 61 -12.91 1.89 -2.39
N SER A 62 -13.36 2.22 -3.60
CA SER A 62 -12.51 2.76 -4.67
C SER A 62 -11.88 4.10 -4.29
N LEU A 63 -12.66 5.03 -3.72
CA LEU A 63 -12.13 6.29 -3.20
C LEU A 63 -11.13 6.07 -2.06
N MET A 64 -11.44 5.15 -1.14
CA MET A 64 -10.53 4.80 -0.05
C MET A 64 -9.19 4.26 -0.60
N GLY A 65 -9.22 3.33 -1.55
CA GLY A 65 -8.02 2.76 -2.16
C GLY A 65 -7.17 3.80 -2.89
N ALA A 66 -7.81 4.70 -3.65
CA ALA A 66 -7.12 5.78 -4.34
C ALA A 66 -6.53 6.82 -3.37
N THR A 67 -7.24 7.16 -2.31
CA THR A 67 -6.75 8.05 -1.25
C THR A 67 -5.54 7.44 -0.56
N ARG A 68 -5.58 6.16 -0.22
CA ARG A 68 -4.45 5.43 0.36
C ARG A 68 -3.19 5.52 -0.50
N GLN A 69 -3.30 5.27 -1.81
CA GLN A 69 -2.16 5.39 -2.72
C GLN A 69 -1.61 6.82 -2.73
N PHE A 70 -2.47 7.83 -2.77
CA PHE A 70 -2.07 9.23 -2.69
C PHE A 70 -1.29 9.52 -1.40
N ASP A 71 -1.72 9.00 -0.26
CA ASP A 71 -1.08 9.21 1.03
C ASP A 71 0.30 8.55 1.08
N MET A 72 0.41 7.30 0.62
CA MET A 72 1.69 6.61 0.48
C MET A 72 2.65 7.40 -0.42
N ALA A 73 2.16 7.85 -1.59
CA ALA A 73 2.92 8.69 -2.50
C ALA A 73 3.35 10.01 -1.84
N SER A 74 2.51 10.62 -1.01
CA SER A 74 2.82 11.88 -0.32
C SER A 74 3.96 11.70 0.69
N VAL A 75 3.96 10.61 1.46
CA VAL A 75 5.05 10.29 2.39
C VAL A 75 6.34 10.03 1.63
N CYS A 76 6.31 9.18 0.59
CA CYS A 76 7.49 8.90 -0.23
C CYS A 76 8.03 10.18 -0.88
N ARG A 77 7.16 11.02 -1.46
CA ARG A 77 7.56 12.30 -2.09
C ARG A 77 8.19 13.25 -1.07
N THR A 78 7.67 13.30 0.15
CA THR A 78 8.23 14.13 1.22
C THR A 78 9.61 13.63 1.62
N TYR A 79 9.78 12.33 1.78
CA TYR A 79 11.07 11.73 2.09
C TYR A 79 12.11 11.98 0.99
N LEU A 80 11.71 11.86 -0.27
CA LEU A 80 12.59 12.08 -1.43
C LEU A 80 13.06 13.53 -1.61
N LYS A 81 12.41 14.53 -0.99
CA LYS A 81 12.91 15.91 -1.00
C LYS A 81 14.23 16.04 -0.25
N ASP A 82 14.35 15.35 0.87
CA ASP A 82 15.55 15.38 1.71
C ASP A 82 16.57 14.28 1.32
N HIS A 83 16.09 13.22 0.66
CA HIS A 83 16.86 12.04 0.25
C HIS A 83 16.62 11.69 -1.23
N PRO A 84 17.08 12.54 -2.19
CA PRO A 84 16.69 12.40 -3.60
C PRO A 84 17.16 11.10 -4.27
N LYS A 85 18.19 10.43 -3.74
CA LYS A 85 18.72 9.15 -4.24
C LYS A 85 18.26 7.92 -3.43
N ALA A 86 17.30 8.11 -2.53
CA ALA A 86 16.85 7.05 -1.66
C ALA A 86 16.33 5.82 -2.40
N CYS A 87 16.40 4.67 -1.73
CA CYS A 87 15.65 3.50 -2.10
C CYS A 87 14.18 3.68 -1.69
N VAL A 88 13.26 3.42 -2.59
CA VAL A 88 11.82 3.38 -2.34
C VAL A 88 11.37 1.93 -2.45
N VAL A 89 10.99 1.32 -1.33
CA VAL A 89 10.70 -0.12 -1.27
C VAL A 89 9.20 -0.34 -1.06
N ASN A 90 8.58 -1.00 -2.02
CA ASN A 90 7.15 -1.37 -1.99
C ASN A 90 7.01 -2.81 -1.49
N LEU A 91 6.52 -2.98 -0.27
CA LEU A 91 6.31 -4.27 0.37
C LEU A 91 4.92 -4.80 0.02
N GLY A 92 4.83 -6.00 -0.57
CA GLY A 92 3.58 -6.56 -1.08
C GLY A 92 3.03 -5.72 -2.23
N CYS A 93 3.86 -5.52 -3.25
CA CYS A 93 3.66 -4.50 -4.28
C CYS A 93 2.47 -4.79 -5.21
N GLY A 94 2.13 -6.05 -5.46
CA GLY A 94 1.13 -6.40 -6.45
C GLY A 94 1.32 -5.64 -7.77
N LEU A 95 0.26 -5.01 -8.24
CA LEU A 95 0.27 -4.11 -9.41
C LEU A 95 0.28 -2.62 -9.00
N ASP A 96 0.80 -2.28 -7.83
CA ASP A 96 0.93 -0.89 -7.40
C ASP A 96 2.04 -0.16 -8.17
N THR A 97 1.76 1.07 -8.57
CA THR A 97 2.61 1.94 -9.40
C THR A 97 2.96 3.24 -8.70
N THR A 98 2.86 3.27 -7.36
CA THR A 98 3.07 4.48 -6.55
C THR A 98 4.45 5.10 -6.78
N PHE A 99 5.50 4.27 -6.95
CA PHE A 99 6.84 4.81 -7.24
C PHE A 99 6.85 5.69 -8.49
N ARG A 100 6.18 5.29 -9.57
CA ARG A 100 6.15 6.05 -10.83
C ARG A 100 5.53 7.44 -10.69
N GLN A 101 4.70 7.64 -9.66
CA GLN A 101 4.10 8.95 -9.35
C GLN A 101 5.03 9.86 -8.53
N VAL A 102 6.06 9.31 -7.92
CA VAL A 102 7.00 10.03 -7.04
C VAL A 102 8.43 10.03 -7.57
N ASP A 103 8.68 9.32 -8.67
CA ASP A 103 9.99 9.21 -9.29
C ASP A 103 10.54 10.59 -9.64
N ASN A 104 11.68 10.92 -9.05
CA ASN A 104 12.39 12.19 -9.22
C ASN A 104 13.58 12.08 -10.19
N GLY A 105 13.71 10.96 -10.92
CA GLY A 105 14.81 10.70 -11.85
C GLY A 105 16.11 10.20 -11.20
N HIS A 106 16.19 10.11 -9.86
CA HIS A 106 17.39 9.73 -9.12
C HIS A 106 17.17 8.58 -8.14
N ALA A 107 15.95 8.45 -7.60
CA ALA A 107 15.56 7.39 -6.69
C ALA A 107 15.53 6.02 -7.39
N ARG A 108 15.67 4.95 -6.62
CA ARG A 108 15.58 3.56 -7.09
C ARG A 108 14.43 2.87 -6.37
N ALA A 109 13.64 2.09 -7.11
CA ALA A 109 12.54 1.34 -6.55
C ALA A 109 12.83 -0.16 -6.45
N TYR A 110 12.35 -0.76 -5.38
CA TYR A 110 12.32 -2.21 -5.17
C TYR A 110 10.87 -2.63 -4.88
N ASN A 111 10.33 -3.47 -5.73
CA ASN A 111 8.95 -3.96 -5.63
C ASN A 111 9.01 -5.42 -5.17
N LEU A 112 8.53 -5.71 -3.98
CA LEU A 112 8.61 -7.01 -3.31
C LEU A 112 7.25 -7.66 -3.22
N ASP A 113 7.13 -8.91 -3.66
CA ASP A 113 5.93 -9.72 -3.49
C ASP A 113 6.24 -11.21 -3.72
N PHE A 114 5.25 -12.06 -3.54
CA PHE A 114 5.36 -13.48 -3.87
C PHE A 114 5.68 -13.70 -5.36
N PRO A 115 6.32 -14.85 -5.71
CA PRO A 115 6.78 -15.11 -7.07
C PRO A 115 5.71 -15.01 -8.15
N ASP A 116 4.50 -15.45 -7.88
CA ASP A 116 3.36 -15.37 -8.79
C ASP A 116 2.85 -13.94 -9.02
N ALA A 117 2.85 -13.12 -7.98
CA ALA A 117 2.51 -11.70 -8.08
C ALA A 117 3.57 -10.93 -8.87
N ILE A 118 4.85 -11.22 -8.63
CA ILE A 118 5.97 -10.62 -9.39
C ILE A 118 5.93 -11.06 -10.87
N ALA A 119 5.62 -12.33 -11.15
CA ALA A 119 5.45 -12.79 -12.52
C ALA A 119 4.34 -12.02 -13.25
N ALA A 120 3.17 -11.87 -12.61
CA ALA A 120 2.06 -11.09 -13.16
C ALA A 120 2.44 -9.60 -13.34
N ARG A 121 3.18 -9.02 -12.38
CA ARG A 121 3.69 -7.65 -12.47
C ARG A 121 4.62 -7.47 -13.67
N ASN A 122 5.59 -8.36 -13.87
CA ASN A 122 6.52 -8.32 -14.99
C ASN A 122 5.79 -8.41 -16.35
N GLU A 123 4.79 -9.28 -16.44
CA GLU A 123 3.97 -9.43 -17.65
C GLU A 123 3.16 -8.16 -17.97
N LEU A 124 2.53 -7.55 -16.97
CA LEU A 124 1.59 -6.45 -17.16
C LEU A 124 2.23 -5.05 -17.18
N LEU A 125 3.33 -4.85 -16.44
CA LEU A 125 3.98 -3.54 -16.25
C LEU A 125 5.33 -3.43 -16.97
N GLY A 126 5.94 -4.57 -17.35
CA GLY A 126 7.26 -4.63 -17.96
C GLY A 126 8.37 -4.10 -17.05
N ASP A 127 9.58 -4.15 -17.57
CA ASP A 127 10.78 -3.65 -16.87
C ASP A 127 10.92 -2.14 -17.00
N ARG A 128 11.48 -1.52 -15.95
CA ARG A 128 11.82 -0.09 -15.93
C ARG A 128 13.22 0.10 -15.36
N GLU A 129 13.97 1.04 -15.90
CA GLU A 129 15.40 1.26 -15.60
C GLU A 129 15.73 1.37 -14.11
N ARG A 130 14.87 2.03 -13.32
CA ARG A 130 15.11 2.26 -11.89
C ARG A 130 14.17 1.48 -10.98
N GLU A 131 13.46 0.49 -11.53
CA GLU A 131 12.62 -0.43 -10.76
C GLU A 131 13.22 -1.83 -10.78
N THR A 132 13.33 -2.45 -9.61
CA THR A 132 13.74 -3.86 -9.46
C THR A 132 12.60 -4.62 -8.81
N ASN A 133 12.13 -5.68 -9.46
CA ASN A 133 11.10 -6.57 -8.94
C ASN A 133 11.76 -7.77 -8.25
N ILE A 134 11.44 -8.00 -6.97
CA ILE A 134 12.03 -9.05 -6.13
C ILE A 134 10.94 -10.03 -5.71
N ALA A 135 11.06 -11.28 -6.16
CA ALA A 135 10.18 -12.37 -5.74
C ALA A 135 10.64 -12.91 -4.38
N CYS A 136 9.85 -12.70 -3.32
CA CYS A 136 10.19 -13.14 -1.97
C CYS A 136 8.96 -13.33 -1.09
N ASP A 137 9.11 -14.07 0.01
CA ASP A 137 8.25 -13.96 1.18
C ASP A 137 8.83 -12.89 2.11
N LEU A 138 8.06 -11.90 2.49
CA LEU A 138 8.50 -10.83 3.40
C LEU A 138 8.93 -11.35 4.78
N ASN A 139 8.49 -12.56 5.16
CA ASN A 139 8.94 -13.23 6.39
C ASN A 139 10.34 -13.82 6.28
N ASP A 140 10.84 -14.06 5.07
CA ASP A 140 12.23 -14.44 4.82
C ASP A 140 13.07 -13.17 4.63
N LEU A 141 13.80 -12.79 5.67
CA LEU A 141 14.57 -11.54 5.69
C LEU A 141 15.75 -11.50 4.69
N SER A 142 16.01 -12.57 3.94
CA SER A 142 17.08 -12.62 2.93
C SER A 142 16.95 -11.56 1.83
N TRP A 143 15.72 -11.05 1.58
CA TRP A 143 15.51 -9.95 0.64
C TRP A 143 16.23 -8.65 1.03
N PHE A 144 16.61 -8.47 2.31
CA PHE A 144 17.41 -7.32 2.74
C PHE A 144 18.72 -7.19 1.95
N GLU A 145 19.33 -8.30 1.59
CA GLU A 145 20.59 -8.32 0.85
C GLU A 145 20.42 -7.99 -0.64
N GLN A 146 19.21 -7.99 -1.14
CA GLN A 146 18.90 -7.62 -2.52
C GLN A 146 18.64 -6.10 -2.69
N ILE A 147 18.58 -5.36 -1.59
CA ILE A 147 18.42 -3.90 -1.60
C ILE A 147 19.82 -3.26 -1.57
N ASP A 148 20.23 -2.59 -2.65
CA ASP A 148 21.47 -1.79 -2.68
C ASP A 148 21.28 -0.51 -1.86
N PHE A 149 21.23 -0.67 -0.54
CA PHE A 149 21.05 0.40 0.42
C PHE A 149 22.37 1.07 0.80
N ARG A 150 22.38 2.39 0.71
CA ARG A 150 23.46 3.25 1.21
C ARG A 150 22.89 4.18 2.27
N PRO A 151 23.41 4.19 3.49
CA PRO A 151 22.88 5.01 4.58
C PRO A 151 22.77 6.50 4.24
N GLU A 152 23.72 7.02 3.46
CA GLU A 152 23.75 8.42 3.03
C GLU A 152 22.65 8.78 2.02
N ASP A 153 22.17 7.83 1.22
CA ASP A 153 21.11 8.02 0.25
C ASP A 153 19.71 7.91 0.88
N GLY A 154 19.59 7.15 1.98
CA GLY A 154 18.32 6.93 2.66
C GLY A 154 17.48 5.80 2.06
N ILE A 155 16.41 5.45 2.78
CA ILE A 155 15.43 4.43 2.35
C ILE A 155 14.05 4.70 2.94
N VAL A 156 13.02 4.60 2.12
CA VAL A 156 11.62 4.63 2.53
C VAL A 156 10.89 3.38 2.07
N PHE A 157 10.22 2.74 3.01
CA PHE A 157 9.37 1.58 2.76
C PHE A 157 7.91 2.02 2.79
N PHE A 158 7.10 1.45 1.91
CA PHE A 158 5.65 1.56 2.03
C PHE A 158 4.97 0.21 1.79
N ALA A 159 3.85 -0.01 2.48
CA ALA A 159 3.04 -1.20 2.36
C ALA A 159 1.56 -0.83 2.34
N SER A 160 0.86 -1.18 1.28
CA SER A 160 -0.52 -0.79 1.03
C SER A 160 -1.45 -2.01 1.02
N GLY A 161 -2.16 -2.25 2.14
CA GLY A 161 -3.09 -3.38 2.26
C GLY A 161 -2.41 -4.73 2.53
N VAL A 162 -1.24 -4.74 3.13
CA VAL A 162 -0.37 -5.92 3.25
C VAL A 162 -0.42 -6.54 4.64
N PHE A 163 -0.11 -5.78 5.67
CA PHE A 163 0.15 -6.35 7.00
C PHE A 163 -1.09 -6.92 7.69
N TYR A 164 -2.28 -6.65 7.24
CA TYR A 164 -3.51 -7.27 7.76
C TYR A 164 -3.45 -8.79 7.79
N TYR A 165 -2.76 -9.40 6.84
CA TYR A 165 -2.67 -10.85 6.66
C TYR A 165 -1.57 -11.51 7.49
N PHE A 166 -0.70 -10.73 8.13
CA PHE A 166 0.42 -11.19 8.92
C PHE A 166 0.01 -11.38 10.39
N LYS A 167 0.61 -12.35 11.08
CA LYS A 167 0.51 -12.43 12.53
C LYS A 167 1.28 -11.29 13.17
N THR A 168 0.79 -10.79 14.30
CA THR A 168 1.44 -9.65 14.98
C THR A 168 2.92 -9.91 15.31
N GLU A 169 3.26 -11.14 15.67
CA GLU A 169 4.65 -11.51 15.99
C GLU A 169 5.56 -11.46 14.75
N ASP A 170 5.05 -11.86 13.59
CA ASP A 170 5.79 -11.77 12.32
C ASP A 170 6.03 -10.32 11.92
N VAL A 171 5.01 -9.47 12.05
CA VAL A 171 5.13 -8.02 11.80
C VAL A 171 6.15 -7.39 12.75
N LYS A 172 6.09 -7.74 14.04
CA LYS A 172 7.04 -7.25 15.04
C LYS A 172 8.48 -7.64 14.70
N ARG A 173 8.70 -8.91 14.33
CA ARG A 173 10.02 -9.42 13.92
C ARG A 173 10.53 -8.67 12.68
N LEU A 174 9.68 -8.52 11.66
CA LEU A 174 10.01 -7.83 10.43
C LEU A 174 10.37 -6.36 10.68
N PHE A 175 9.54 -5.60 11.39
CA PHE A 175 9.78 -4.18 11.66
C PHE A 175 11.02 -3.96 12.50
N SER A 176 11.28 -4.83 13.49
CA SER A 176 12.47 -4.76 14.32
C SER A 176 13.73 -4.98 13.49
N ALA A 177 13.73 -6.00 12.62
CA ALA A 177 14.85 -6.31 11.74
C ALA A 177 15.08 -5.22 10.68
N MET A 178 13.99 -4.66 10.11
CA MET A 178 14.10 -3.52 9.17
C MET A 178 14.71 -2.31 9.83
N ALA A 179 14.28 -1.96 11.06
CA ALA A 179 14.79 -0.81 11.78
C ALA A 179 16.28 -0.95 12.15
N GLU A 180 16.74 -2.17 12.45
CA GLU A 180 18.14 -2.48 12.70
C GLU A 180 18.98 -2.41 11.42
N ARG A 181 18.50 -3.01 10.34
CA ARG A 181 19.25 -3.14 9.07
C ARG A 181 19.34 -1.83 8.27
N PHE A 182 18.32 -0.96 8.38
CA PHE A 182 18.16 0.24 7.58
C PHE A 182 18.08 1.50 8.46
N PRO A 183 19.15 1.90 9.12
CA PRO A 183 19.15 3.06 10.01
C PRO A 183 18.76 4.34 9.28
N SER A 184 18.07 5.24 9.97
CA SER A 184 17.48 6.48 9.43
C SER A 184 16.41 6.27 8.34
N GLY A 185 15.98 5.04 8.11
CA GLY A 185 14.90 4.73 7.17
C GLY A 185 13.52 5.13 7.72
N LYS A 186 12.54 5.09 6.85
CA LYS A 186 11.13 5.32 7.17
C LYS A 186 10.28 4.17 6.66
N LEU A 187 9.28 3.75 7.43
CA LEU A 187 8.23 2.83 6.98
C LEU A 187 6.88 3.51 7.10
N VAL A 188 6.08 3.45 6.03
CA VAL A 188 4.68 3.88 6.02
C VAL A 188 3.76 2.74 5.60
N PHE A 189 2.65 2.53 6.32
CA PHE A 189 1.68 1.49 5.99
C PHE A 189 0.28 1.84 6.49
N ASP A 190 -0.72 1.23 5.88
CA ASP A 190 -2.09 1.37 6.35
C ASP A 190 -2.45 0.31 7.39
N ALA A 191 -3.24 0.71 8.36
CA ALA A 191 -3.70 -0.17 9.43
C ALA A 191 -5.12 0.20 9.88
N THR A 192 -5.71 -0.67 10.69
CA THR A 192 -6.98 -0.46 11.36
C THR A 192 -6.91 -0.91 12.81
N LYS A 193 -7.84 -0.46 13.62
CA LYS A 193 -8.05 -1.04 14.96
C LYS A 193 -8.68 -2.43 14.86
N LYS A 194 -8.56 -3.23 15.91
CA LYS A 194 -9.16 -4.58 16.00
C LYS A 194 -10.66 -4.61 15.66
N LYS A 195 -11.41 -3.57 16.05
CA LYS A 195 -12.83 -3.43 15.68
C LYS A 195 -13.02 -3.21 14.17
N GLY A 196 -12.15 -2.41 13.55
CA GLY A 196 -12.15 -2.14 12.10
C GLY A 196 -11.81 -3.38 11.30
N LEU A 197 -10.84 -4.17 11.77
CA LEU A 197 -10.45 -5.42 11.16
C LEU A 197 -11.64 -6.40 11.04
N LYS A 198 -12.42 -6.55 12.11
CA LYS A 198 -13.64 -7.39 12.11
C LYS A 198 -14.70 -6.88 11.11
N SER A 199 -14.83 -5.56 10.97
CA SER A 199 -15.79 -4.96 10.02
C SER A 199 -15.32 -5.13 8.59
N MET A 200 -14.02 -4.96 8.33
CA MET A 200 -13.38 -5.18 7.04
C MET A 200 -13.59 -6.62 6.56
N LEU A 201 -13.31 -7.61 7.41
CA LEU A 201 -13.56 -9.02 7.10
C LEU A 201 -15.00 -9.30 6.69
N LYS A 202 -15.99 -8.75 7.44
CA LYS A 202 -17.40 -8.93 7.10
C LYS A 202 -17.75 -8.38 5.72
N VAL A 203 -17.17 -7.24 5.34
CA VAL A 203 -17.38 -6.61 4.02
C VAL A 203 -16.70 -7.44 2.93
N TRP A 204 -15.45 -7.88 3.16
CA TRP A 204 -14.68 -8.66 2.19
C TRP A 204 -15.25 -10.07 1.98
N LEU A 205 -15.56 -10.81 3.06
CA LEU A 205 -16.14 -12.15 2.96
C LEU A 205 -17.51 -12.16 2.27
N LYS A 206 -18.29 -11.08 2.41
CA LYS A 206 -19.57 -10.94 1.70
C LYS A 206 -19.39 -10.47 0.26
N GLY A 207 -18.29 -9.78 -0.04
CA GLY A 207 -18.07 -9.06 -1.28
C GLY A 207 -17.35 -9.84 -2.37
N PHE A 208 -16.45 -10.75 -2.00
CA PHE A 208 -15.51 -11.34 -2.93
C PHE A 208 -15.51 -12.89 -2.94
N GLU A 209 -16.48 -13.53 -2.28
CA GLU A 209 -16.55 -14.99 -2.14
C GLU A 209 -15.24 -15.66 -1.64
N MET A 210 -14.35 -14.89 -1.04
CA MET A 210 -13.04 -15.34 -0.57
C MET A 210 -13.21 -16.09 0.76
N LYS A 211 -13.33 -17.40 0.70
CA LYS A 211 -13.69 -18.25 1.87
C LYS A 211 -12.56 -18.42 2.88
N ASP A 212 -11.30 -18.18 2.53
CA ASP A 212 -10.13 -18.57 3.35
C ASP A 212 -9.21 -17.40 3.74
N ILE A 213 -9.69 -16.16 3.71
CA ILE A 213 -8.87 -15.02 4.17
C ILE A 213 -8.96 -14.86 5.67
N SER A 214 -7.82 -15.00 6.32
CA SER A 214 -7.63 -14.65 7.73
C SER A 214 -6.86 -13.35 7.84
N VAL A 215 -7.31 -12.45 8.71
CA VAL A 215 -6.62 -11.21 9.04
C VAL A 215 -6.30 -11.17 10.53
N TYR A 216 -5.09 -10.77 10.86
CA TYR A 216 -4.55 -10.91 12.21
C TYR A 216 -4.06 -9.58 12.78
N PHE A 217 -3.31 -8.82 11.97
CA PHE A 217 -2.63 -7.61 12.44
C PHE A 217 -3.55 -6.40 12.47
N SER A 218 -3.55 -5.72 13.59
CA SER A 218 -4.26 -4.45 13.80
C SER A 218 -3.47 -3.59 14.80
N VAL A 219 -3.67 -2.28 14.76
CA VAL A 219 -2.98 -1.32 15.64
C VAL A 219 -4.01 -0.51 16.40
N ASP A 220 -4.25 -0.87 17.66
CA ASP A 220 -5.14 -0.13 18.55
C ASP A 220 -4.44 1.10 19.16
N ASP A 221 -3.15 0.97 19.49
CA ASP A 221 -2.29 2.03 19.99
C ASP A 221 -0.94 2.04 19.24
N VAL A 222 -0.68 3.12 18.53
CA VAL A 222 0.55 3.28 17.75
C VAL A 222 1.81 3.36 18.63
N ALA A 223 1.68 3.81 19.87
CA ALA A 223 2.82 3.93 20.79
C ALA A 223 3.49 2.58 21.09
N VAL A 224 2.73 1.48 21.00
CA VAL A 224 3.26 0.11 21.19
C VAL A 224 4.34 -0.23 20.17
N LEU A 225 4.25 0.29 18.94
CA LEU A 225 5.20 0.00 17.87
C LEU A 225 6.61 0.52 18.18
N LYS A 226 6.71 1.66 18.85
CA LYS A 226 8.00 2.21 19.30
C LYS A 226 8.72 1.28 20.28
N GLY A 227 7.95 0.56 21.11
CA GLY A 227 8.50 -0.38 22.10
C GLY A 227 8.98 -1.71 21.49
N TRP A 228 8.79 -1.95 20.19
CA TRP A 228 9.19 -3.22 19.57
C TRP A 228 10.70 -3.36 19.37
N SER A 229 11.40 -2.24 19.17
CA SER A 229 12.85 -2.24 19.00
C SER A 229 13.43 -0.89 19.45
N SER A 230 14.65 -0.92 20.01
CA SER A 230 15.44 0.30 20.29
C SER A 230 15.84 1.07 19.03
N HIS A 231 15.78 0.39 17.87
CA HIS A 231 16.05 0.99 16.55
C HIS A 231 14.81 1.71 15.94
N ILE A 232 13.67 1.71 16.61
CA ILE A 232 12.51 2.52 16.23
C ILE A 232 12.54 3.84 17.01
N ALA A 233 12.78 4.93 16.30
CA ALA A 233 12.87 6.27 16.90
C ALA A 233 11.50 6.84 17.22
N SER A 234 10.56 6.73 16.29
CA SER A 234 9.19 7.21 16.44
C SER A 234 8.17 6.33 15.73
N ALA A 235 6.94 6.39 16.18
CA ALA A 235 5.79 5.83 15.48
C ALA A 235 4.59 6.78 15.66
N GLN A 236 3.95 7.14 14.56
CA GLN A 236 2.82 8.07 14.55
C GLN A 236 1.69 7.56 13.66
N SER A 237 0.47 7.99 13.96
CA SER A 237 -0.73 7.62 13.23
C SER A 237 -1.43 8.86 12.70
N ASN A 238 -1.60 8.93 11.38
CA ASN A 238 -2.34 9.96 10.67
C ASN A 238 -3.70 9.42 10.19
N GLY A 239 -4.61 10.33 9.86
CA GLY A 239 -5.86 9.97 9.19
C GLY A 239 -5.56 9.36 7.82
N TYR A 240 -6.31 8.33 7.48
CA TYR A 240 -6.20 7.62 6.22
C TYR A 240 -6.91 8.36 5.06
N LEU A 241 -7.93 9.16 5.38
CA LEU A 241 -8.83 9.76 4.39
C LEU A 241 -8.69 11.30 4.33
N GLU A 242 -8.34 11.94 5.43
CA GLU A 242 -8.14 13.39 5.53
C GLU A 242 -6.74 13.78 6.09
N GLY A 243 -5.88 12.81 6.38
CA GLY A 243 -4.62 13.05 7.09
C GLY A 243 -3.57 13.80 6.29
N TYR A 244 -3.54 13.62 4.96
CA TYR A 244 -2.52 14.22 4.08
C TYR A 244 -3.08 15.29 3.14
N ARG A 245 -4.40 15.38 3.02
CA ARG A 245 -5.10 16.41 2.24
C ARG A 245 -6.54 16.57 2.74
N PRO A 246 -7.15 17.75 2.59
CA PRO A 246 -8.58 17.93 2.85
C PRO A 246 -9.43 17.05 1.93
N LEU A 247 -10.55 16.56 2.46
CA LEU A 247 -11.53 15.84 1.65
C LEU A 247 -12.16 16.76 0.59
N ASP A 248 -12.19 16.30 -0.65
CA ASP A 248 -12.81 17.05 -1.73
C ASP A 248 -14.34 17.08 -1.56
N LYS A 249 -14.95 18.25 -1.76
CA LYS A 249 -16.39 18.45 -1.64
C LYS A 249 -17.20 17.62 -2.67
N ARG A 250 -16.59 17.30 -3.81
CA ARG A 250 -17.18 16.50 -4.89
C ARG A 250 -17.42 15.05 -4.52
N PHE A 251 -16.76 14.53 -3.47
CA PHE A 251 -17.06 13.18 -2.94
C PHE A 251 -18.49 13.09 -2.36
N GLY A 252 -19.09 14.24 -2.03
CA GLY A 252 -20.44 14.38 -1.50
C GLY A 252 -20.45 14.40 0.03
N PHE A 253 -21.46 15.07 0.59
CA PHE A 253 -21.57 15.33 2.02
C PHE A 253 -21.56 14.04 2.86
N ILE A 254 -22.36 13.04 2.46
CA ILE A 254 -22.47 11.77 3.20
C ILE A 254 -21.14 11.01 3.18
N THR A 255 -20.48 10.93 2.02
CA THR A 255 -19.18 10.26 1.89
C THR A 255 -18.14 10.93 2.77
N ASN A 256 -18.07 12.26 2.74
CA ASN A 256 -17.12 13.02 3.56
C ASN A 256 -17.40 12.89 5.06
N MET A 257 -18.66 12.82 5.46
CA MET A 257 -19.04 12.56 6.86
C MET A 257 -18.58 11.15 7.32
N VAL A 258 -18.79 10.14 6.48
CA VAL A 258 -18.33 8.77 6.74
C VAL A 258 -16.80 8.73 6.86
N PHE A 259 -16.10 9.38 5.94
CA PHE A 259 -14.63 9.41 5.91
C PHE A 259 -14.05 10.07 7.18
N ARG A 260 -14.58 11.21 7.60
CA ARG A 260 -14.19 11.86 8.85
C ARG A 260 -14.46 10.99 10.08
N HIS A 261 -15.58 10.27 10.07
CA HIS A 261 -15.89 9.33 11.17
C HIS A 261 -14.89 8.17 11.23
N LEU A 262 -14.51 7.59 10.08
CA LEU A 262 -13.53 6.51 10.00
C LEU A 262 -12.14 6.96 10.50
N ASP A 263 -11.69 8.15 10.10
CA ASP A 263 -10.43 8.73 10.58
C ASP A 263 -10.46 9.04 12.07
N LYS A 264 -11.50 9.74 12.54
CA LYS A 264 -11.65 10.08 13.96
C LYS A 264 -11.71 8.85 14.87
N SER A 265 -12.35 7.78 14.41
CA SER A 265 -12.42 6.52 15.15
C SER A 265 -11.17 5.65 15.00
N LYS A 266 -10.24 6.07 14.12
CA LYS A 266 -9.07 5.28 13.71
C LYS A 266 -9.44 3.89 13.16
N MET A 267 -10.61 3.79 12.55
CA MET A 267 -11.02 2.61 11.78
C MET A 267 -10.21 2.45 10.49
N CYS A 268 -9.64 3.55 10.01
CA CYS A 268 -8.63 3.60 8.97
C CYS A 268 -7.54 4.57 9.43
N GLN A 269 -6.29 4.19 9.25
CA GLN A 269 -5.15 5.02 9.64
C GLN A 269 -3.93 4.71 8.77
N ILE A 270 -3.12 5.72 8.54
CA ILE A 270 -1.78 5.57 7.99
C ILE A 270 -0.80 5.68 9.16
N ILE A 271 0.09 4.73 9.27
CA ILE A 271 1.12 4.69 10.30
C ILE A 271 2.47 4.97 9.66
N GLU A 272 3.20 5.90 10.23
CA GLU A 272 4.58 6.20 9.88
C GLU A 272 5.49 5.80 11.03
N ILE A 273 6.56 5.07 10.72
CA ILE A 273 7.63 4.68 11.65
C ILE A 273 8.93 5.26 11.14
N ASP A 274 9.63 6.02 11.98
CA ASP A 274 11.00 6.46 11.71
C ASP A 274 11.98 5.53 12.41
N PHE A 275 12.99 5.07 11.68
CA PHE A 275 14.07 4.26 12.25
C PHE A 275 15.16 5.15 12.85
N ALA A 276 15.76 4.68 13.92
CA ALA A 276 16.83 5.40 14.60
C ALA A 276 18.07 5.54 13.71
N LYS A 277 18.81 6.62 13.90
CA LYS A 277 20.15 6.75 13.32
C LYS A 277 21.07 5.66 13.88
N LYS A 278 22.03 5.24 13.07
CA LYS A 278 23.10 4.40 13.57
C LYS A 278 23.90 5.23 14.59
N GLY A 279 23.96 4.77 15.82
CA GLY A 279 24.82 5.37 16.85
C GLY A 279 26.29 5.21 16.51
#